data_73ba348fa4f1fd5cd488588aaeabb130
#
_entry.id   73ba348fa4f1fd5cd488588aaeabb130
#
_cell.length_a   1.000
_cell.length_b   1.000
_cell.length_c   1.000
_cell.angle_alpha   90.00
_cell.angle_beta   90.00
_cell.angle_gamma   90.00
#
_symmetry.space_group_name_H-M   'P 1'
#
loop_
_entity.id
_entity.type
_entity.pdbx_description
1 polymer ?
#
loop_
_entity_poly.entity_id
_entity_poly.type
_entity_poly.pdbx_seq_one_letter_code
_entity_poly.pdbx_strand_id
1 'polypeptide(L)'
;EWIWIHMAINAGVTSTAARSGNLENPEQLALNLMNSSSELSLAIKAIREALKVVEARGVNLKLYKAELLPYKIPAWIAGKAMKVMFAKNELTRKIMTLHNDKQDIFYCCQSVYQTGQELGVEKPILEANMKGISL
;
A
#
# COMPACT_ATOMS: atom_id res chain seq x y z
N GLU A 1 6.68 4.09 -16.13
CA GLU A 1 7.39 4.02 -14.84
C GLU A 1 6.53 4.50 -13.66
N TRP A 2 5.86 5.64 -13.84
CA TRP A 2 4.97 6.18 -12.80
C TRP A 2 3.84 5.22 -12.43
N ILE A 3 3.30 4.50 -13.42
CA ILE A 3 2.23 3.51 -13.20
C ILE A 3 2.69 2.43 -12.21
N TRP A 4 3.92 1.95 -12.33
CA TRP A 4 4.44 0.93 -11.42
C TRP A 4 4.63 1.44 -10.00
N ILE A 5 5.04 2.70 -9.84
CA ILE A 5 5.14 3.33 -8.53
C ILE A 5 3.76 3.45 -7.89
N HIS A 6 2.79 3.89 -8.68
CA HIS A 6 1.40 4.00 -8.22
C HIS A 6 0.83 2.63 -7.81
N MET A 7 1.10 1.59 -8.60
CA MET A 7 0.69 0.22 -8.28
C MET A 7 1.34 -0.28 -6.98
N ALA A 8 2.60 0.05 -6.75
CA ALA A 8 3.31 -0.34 -5.53
C ALA A 8 2.68 0.29 -4.29
N ILE A 9 2.37 1.58 -4.36
CA ILE A 9 1.73 2.30 -3.26
C ILE A 9 0.35 1.69 -2.98
N ASN A 10 -0.44 1.49 -4.03
CA ASN A 10 -1.76 0.88 -3.89
C ASN A 10 -1.68 -0.54 -3.33
N ALA A 11 -0.74 -1.35 -3.79
CA ALA A 11 -0.56 -2.71 -3.30
C ALA A 11 -0.25 -2.72 -1.80
N GLY A 12 0.63 -1.83 -1.35
CA GLY A 12 0.96 -1.73 0.08
C GLY A 12 -0.24 -1.32 0.92
N VAL A 13 -0.96 -0.30 0.49
CA VAL A 13 -2.14 0.22 1.21
C VAL A 13 -3.27 -0.80 1.21
N THR A 14 -3.65 -1.29 0.05
CA THR A 14 -4.84 -2.16 -0.08
C THR A 14 -4.61 -3.54 0.50
N SER A 15 -3.42 -4.11 0.37
CA SER A 15 -3.11 -5.40 0.98
C SER A 15 -3.12 -5.33 2.51
N THR A 16 -2.64 -4.22 3.08
CA THR A 16 -2.69 -4.02 4.53
C THR A 16 -4.13 -3.86 5.02
N ALA A 17 -4.94 -3.09 4.29
CA ALA A 17 -6.35 -2.92 4.62
C ALA A 17 -7.10 -4.26 4.55
N ALA A 18 -6.86 -5.05 3.52
CA ALA A 18 -7.53 -6.34 3.33
C ALA A 18 -7.19 -7.36 4.40
N ARG A 19 -6.00 -7.26 4.98
CA ARG A 19 -5.53 -8.17 6.02
C ARG A 19 -6.39 -8.14 7.28
N SER A 20 -6.95 -6.99 7.61
CA SER A 20 -7.64 -6.78 8.90
C SER A 20 -9.16 -6.89 8.82
N GLY A 21 -9.72 -7.28 7.67
CA GLY A 21 -11.18 -7.32 7.56
C GLY A 21 -11.71 -8.13 6.39
N ASN A 22 -12.96 -7.84 6.04
CA ASN A 22 -13.71 -8.57 5.03
C ASN A 22 -13.66 -7.87 3.67
N LEU A 23 -13.15 -8.54 2.64
CA LEU A 23 -13.05 -8.02 1.28
C LEU A 23 -14.41 -7.68 0.65
N GLU A 24 -15.50 -8.21 1.21
CA GLU A 24 -16.84 -7.90 0.75
C GLU A 24 -17.26 -6.45 1.04
N ASN A 25 -16.52 -5.78 1.94
CA ASN A 25 -16.79 -4.38 2.28
C ASN A 25 -15.49 -3.55 2.21
N PRO A 26 -15.00 -3.23 0.98
CA PRO A 26 -13.74 -2.50 0.81
C PRO A 26 -13.75 -1.11 1.43
N GLU A 27 -14.89 -0.42 1.43
CA GLU A 27 -15.02 0.91 2.02
C GLU A 27 -14.72 0.89 3.51
N GLN A 28 -15.27 -0.09 4.23
CA GLN A 28 -15.02 -0.24 5.66
C GLN A 28 -13.56 -0.58 5.94
N LEU A 29 -12.94 -1.40 5.10
CA LEU A 29 -11.52 -1.71 5.22
C LEU A 29 -10.65 -0.46 5.09
N ALA A 30 -10.95 0.41 4.14
CA ALA A 30 -10.23 1.66 3.96
C ALA A 30 -10.39 2.58 5.16
N LEU A 31 -11.61 2.69 5.71
CA LEU A 31 -11.87 3.50 6.89
C LEU A 31 -11.12 2.97 8.12
N ASN A 32 -11.09 1.66 8.31
CA ASN A 32 -10.36 1.05 9.42
C ASN A 32 -8.86 1.36 9.33
N LEU A 33 -8.30 1.28 8.13
CA LEU A 33 -6.90 1.60 7.91
C LEU A 33 -6.60 3.07 8.24
N MET A 34 -7.40 4.00 7.71
CA MET A 34 -7.20 5.44 7.90
C MET A 34 -7.34 5.87 9.36
N ASN A 35 -8.04 5.11 10.18
CA ASN A 35 -8.24 5.42 11.58
C ASN A 35 -7.25 4.75 12.53
N SER A 36 -6.31 3.98 12.01
CA SER A 36 -5.33 3.26 12.84
C SER A 36 -3.90 3.60 12.45
N SER A 37 -3.16 4.25 13.36
CA SER A 37 -1.75 4.58 13.11
C SER A 37 -0.87 3.33 13.01
N SER A 38 -1.18 2.27 13.72
CA SER A 38 -0.43 1.01 13.64
C SER A 38 -0.64 0.32 12.29
N GLU A 39 -1.86 0.31 11.78
CA GLU A 39 -2.15 -0.24 10.47
C GLU A 39 -1.53 0.61 9.35
N LEU A 40 -1.56 1.94 9.49
CA LEU A 40 -0.90 2.83 8.53
C LEU A 40 0.62 2.66 8.54
N SER A 41 1.23 2.43 9.71
CA SER A 41 2.66 2.11 9.80
C SER A 41 2.99 0.82 9.06
N LEU A 42 2.13 -0.18 9.20
CA LEU A 42 2.30 -1.45 8.50
C LEU A 42 2.16 -1.26 6.99
N ALA A 43 1.21 -0.42 6.56
CA ALA A 43 1.04 -0.08 5.15
C ALA A 43 2.30 0.60 4.58
N ILE A 44 2.92 1.51 5.32
CA ILE A 44 4.18 2.15 4.92
C ILE A 44 5.28 1.10 4.71
N LYS A 45 5.39 0.14 5.60
CA LYS A 45 6.37 -0.94 5.46
C LYS A 45 6.09 -1.81 4.24
N ALA A 46 4.83 -2.12 3.98
CA ALA A 46 4.43 -2.89 2.81
C ALA A 46 4.71 -2.10 1.51
N ILE A 47 4.47 -0.80 1.51
CA ILE A 47 4.80 0.07 0.37
C ILE A 47 6.30 0.05 0.09
N ARG A 48 7.13 0.10 1.13
CA ARG A 48 8.59 0.02 0.96
C ARG A 48 9.02 -1.27 0.28
N GLU A 49 8.43 -2.39 0.67
CA GLU A 49 8.70 -3.67 0.04
C GLU A 49 8.26 -3.68 -1.43
N ALA A 50 7.07 -3.17 -1.70
CA ALA A 50 6.56 -3.06 -3.05
C ALA A 50 7.43 -2.14 -3.93
N LEU A 51 7.95 -1.06 -3.37
CA LEU A 51 8.86 -0.17 -4.08
C LEU A 51 10.19 -0.85 -4.42
N LYS A 52 10.67 -1.75 -3.58
CA LYS A 52 11.85 -2.55 -3.90
C LYS A 52 11.62 -3.44 -5.11
N VAL A 53 10.42 -4.00 -5.23
CA VAL A 53 10.03 -4.79 -6.39
C VAL A 53 10.06 -3.92 -7.67
N VAL A 54 9.49 -2.73 -7.60
CA VAL A 54 9.45 -1.80 -8.72
C VAL A 54 10.85 -1.36 -9.12
N GLU A 55 11.71 -1.09 -8.16
CA GLU A 55 13.11 -0.76 -8.41
C GLU A 55 13.84 -1.93 -9.09
N ALA A 56 13.64 -3.15 -8.62
CA ALA A 56 14.23 -4.36 -9.21
C ALA A 56 13.75 -4.59 -10.64
N ARG A 57 12.53 -4.14 -10.97
CA ARG A 57 12.00 -4.22 -12.33
C ARG A 57 12.71 -3.23 -13.29
N GLY A 58 13.44 -2.25 -12.76
CA GLY A 58 14.19 -1.30 -13.57
C GLY A 58 13.69 0.14 -13.51
N VAL A 59 12.73 0.44 -12.65
CA VAL A 59 12.24 1.79 -12.46
C VAL A 59 13.24 2.59 -11.61
N ASN A 60 13.60 3.79 -12.07
CA ASN A 60 14.51 4.65 -11.33
C ASN A 60 13.72 5.48 -10.29
N LEU A 61 13.73 5.03 -9.03
CA LEU A 61 13.00 5.69 -7.94
C LEU A 61 13.56 7.08 -7.63
N LYS A 62 14.80 7.37 -8.00
CA LYS A 62 15.40 8.69 -7.75
C LYS A 62 14.68 9.81 -8.51
N LEU A 63 14.05 9.49 -9.62
CA LEU A 63 13.25 10.46 -10.38
C LEU A 63 12.00 10.90 -9.65
N TYR A 64 11.56 10.14 -8.64
CA TYR A 64 10.34 10.38 -7.89
C TYR A 64 10.62 10.62 -6.40
N LYS A 65 11.81 11.12 -6.10
CA LYS A 65 12.31 11.27 -4.73
C LYS A 65 11.38 12.09 -3.84
N ALA A 66 10.84 13.19 -4.36
CA ALA A 66 9.94 14.04 -3.58
C ALA A 66 8.63 13.34 -3.23
N GLU A 67 8.06 12.59 -4.18
CA GLU A 67 6.81 11.86 -3.99
C GLU A 67 6.97 10.68 -3.02
N LEU A 68 8.16 10.08 -2.99
CA LEU A 68 8.43 8.90 -2.17
C LEU A 68 9.02 9.24 -0.79
N LEU A 69 9.26 10.51 -0.52
CA LEU A 69 9.83 10.94 0.76
C LEU A 69 9.05 10.43 1.98
N PRO A 70 7.70 10.46 2.02
CA PRO A 70 6.95 9.96 3.17
C PRO A 70 7.21 8.48 3.48
N TYR A 71 7.63 7.71 2.51
CA TYR A 71 7.87 6.27 2.70
C TYR A 71 9.30 5.96 3.16
N LYS A 72 10.16 6.98 3.27
CA LYS A 72 11.55 6.84 3.71
C LYS A 72 11.75 7.18 5.18
N ILE A 73 10.81 7.93 5.78
CA ILE A 73 10.87 8.26 7.21
C ILE A 73 10.44 7.05 8.05
N PRO A 74 10.78 6.99 9.34
CA PRO A 74 10.37 5.86 10.18
C PRO A 74 8.87 5.60 10.09
N ALA A 75 8.50 4.31 9.94
CA ALA A 75 7.11 3.95 9.65
C ALA A 75 6.13 4.41 10.72
N TRP A 76 6.51 4.37 12.00
CA TRP A 76 5.63 4.79 13.08
C TRP A 76 5.35 6.31 13.05
N ILE A 77 6.33 7.11 12.63
CA ILE A 77 6.14 8.55 12.43
C ILE A 77 5.24 8.80 11.23
N ALA A 78 5.52 8.14 10.11
CA ALA A 78 4.73 8.28 8.89
C ALA A 78 3.28 7.84 9.11
N GLY A 79 3.06 6.75 9.86
CA GLY A 79 1.74 6.26 10.17
C GLY A 79 0.91 7.26 10.98
N LYS A 80 1.52 7.88 11.99
CA LYS A 80 0.85 8.92 12.79
C LYS A 80 0.53 10.15 11.95
N ALA A 81 1.47 10.57 11.10
CA ALA A 81 1.26 11.73 10.23
C ALA A 81 0.13 11.47 9.23
N MET A 82 0.07 10.29 8.66
CA MET A 82 -0.99 9.90 7.74
C MET A 82 -2.36 9.86 8.43
N LYS A 83 -2.42 9.34 9.65
CA LYS A 83 -3.67 9.31 10.40
C LYS A 83 -4.20 10.72 10.63
N VAL A 84 -3.34 11.66 11.00
CA VAL A 84 -3.73 13.06 11.20
C VAL A 84 -4.18 13.67 9.88
N MET A 85 -3.47 13.41 8.78
CA MET A 85 -3.83 13.91 7.46
C MET A 85 -5.22 13.42 7.05
N PHE A 86 -5.51 12.14 7.19
CA PHE A 86 -6.83 11.59 6.84
C PHE A 86 -7.93 12.13 7.74
N ALA A 87 -7.66 12.36 9.02
CA ALA A 87 -8.64 12.94 9.93
C ALA A 87 -9.03 14.36 9.56
N LYS A 88 -8.08 15.14 8.99
CA LYS A 88 -8.27 16.54 8.65
C LYS A 88 -8.69 16.77 7.19
N ASN A 89 -8.41 15.80 6.31
CA ASN A 89 -8.67 15.96 4.87
C ASN A 89 -9.80 15.03 4.41
N GLU A 90 -11.00 15.55 4.45
CA GLU A 90 -12.21 14.83 4.07
C GLU A 90 -12.20 14.39 2.62
N LEU A 91 -11.68 15.22 1.71
CA LEU A 91 -11.60 14.89 0.29
C LEU A 91 -10.69 13.68 0.05
N THR A 92 -9.53 13.62 0.70
CA THR A 92 -8.62 12.49 0.59
C THR A 92 -9.27 11.20 1.09
N ARG A 93 -10.02 11.28 2.21
CA ARG A 93 -10.77 10.14 2.73
C ARG A 93 -11.80 9.64 1.73
N LYS A 94 -12.54 10.55 1.08
CA LYS A 94 -13.52 10.18 0.06
C LYS A 94 -12.87 9.51 -1.14
N ILE A 95 -11.75 10.03 -1.61
CA ILE A 95 -11.01 9.44 -2.73
C ILE A 95 -10.57 8.02 -2.38
N MET A 96 -10.03 7.81 -1.19
CA MET A 96 -9.60 6.49 -0.73
C MET A 96 -10.75 5.49 -0.65
N THR A 97 -11.94 5.94 -0.22
CA THR A 97 -13.10 5.05 -0.12
C THR A 97 -13.76 4.76 -1.47
N LEU A 98 -13.68 5.69 -2.42
CA LEU A 98 -14.28 5.53 -3.76
C LEU A 98 -13.49 4.59 -4.66
N HIS A 99 -12.18 4.46 -4.47
CA HIS A 99 -11.30 3.68 -5.33
C HIS A 99 -11.00 2.27 -4.81
N ASN A 100 -11.88 1.71 -3.98
CA ASN A 100 -11.68 0.38 -3.40
C ASN A 100 -12.51 -0.69 -4.14
N ASP A 101 -12.31 -0.79 -5.44
CA ASP A 101 -12.88 -1.89 -6.21
C ASP A 101 -12.07 -3.16 -5.91
N LYS A 102 -12.77 -4.25 -5.61
CA LYS A 102 -12.16 -5.56 -5.30
C LYS A 102 -11.24 -6.04 -6.41
N GLN A 103 -11.62 -5.85 -7.67
CA GLN A 103 -10.82 -6.25 -8.82
C GLN A 103 -9.53 -5.44 -8.93
N ASP A 104 -9.59 -4.13 -8.68
CA ASP A 104 -8.41 -3.28 -8.68
C ASP A 104 -7.45 -3.65 -7.56
N ILE A 105 -7.97 -4.00 -6.39
CA ILE A 105 -7.17 -4.49 -5.27
C ILE A 105 -6.39 -5.74 -5.68
N PHE A 106 -7.08 -6.71 -6.24
CA PHE A 106 -6.45 -7.96 -6.70
C PHE A 106 -5.41 -7.70 -7.77
N TYR A 107 -5.74 -6.88 -8.76
CA TYR A 107 -4.84 -6.59 -9.87
C TYR A 107 -3.51 -5.97 -9.39
N CYS A 108 -3.59 -4.89 -8.62
CA CYS A 108 -2.39 -4.22 -8.14
C CYS A 108 -1.55 -5.11 -7.22
N CYS A 109 -2.19 -5.76 -6.26
CA CYS A 109 -1.50 -6.60 -5.30
C CYS A 109 -0.83 -7.80 -5.97
N GLN A 110 -1.55 -8.51 -6.84
CA GLN A 110 -1.03 -9.68 -7.51
C GLN A 110 0.09 -9.34 -8.49
N SER A 111 -0.06 -8.25 -9.24
CA SER A 111 0.96 -7.83 -10.20
C SER A 111 2.29 -7.51 -9.53
N VAL A 112 2.24 -6.75 -8.44
CA VAL A 112 3.46 -6.42 -7.68
C VAL A 112 4.03 -7.65 -7.00
N TYR A 113 3.19 -8.47 -6.39
CA TYR A 113 3.62 -9.70 -5.71
C TYR A 113 4.31 -10.66 -6.67
N GLN A 114 3.68 -10.95 -7.80
CA GLN A 114 4.24 -11.87 -8.80
C GLN A 114 5.56 -11.35 -9.37
N THR A 115 5.64 -10.05 -9.67
CA THR A 115 6.88 -9.45 -10.15
C THR A 115 7.99 -9.61 -9.11
N GLY A 116 7.68 -9.42 -7.84
CA GLY A 116 8.63 -9.64 -6.75
C GLY A 116 9.11 -11.08 -6.65
N GLN A 117 8.21 -12.05 -6.85
CA GLN A 117 8.57 -13.47 -6.87
C GLN A 117 9.51 -13.80 -8.04
N GLU A 118 9.21 -13.29 -9.23
CA GLU A 118 10.03 -13.52 -10.41
C GLU A 118 11.43 -12.91 -10.28
N LEU A 119 11.55 -11.77 -9.61
CA LEU A 119 12.81 -11.05 -9.43
C LEU A 119 13.55 -11.41 -8.14
N GLY A 120 12.98 -12.28 -7.31
CA GLY A 120 13.61 -12.75 -6.08
C GLY A 120 13.73 -11.68 -5.00
N VAL A 121 12.81 -10.73 -4.95
CA VAL A 121 12.81 -9.64 -3.96
C VAL A 121 12.16 -10.10 -2.66
N GLU A 122 12.82 -9.89 -1.53
CA GLU A 122 12.24 -10.18 -0.21
C GLU A 122 11.14 -9.18 0.10
N LYS A 123 9.99 -9.68 0.52
CA LYS A 123 8.81 -8.87 0.81
C LYS A 123 7.93 -9.54 1.88
N PRO A 124 8.46 -9.78 3.10
CA PRO A 124 7.74 -10.56 4.11
C PRO A 124 6.41 -9.96 4.54
N ILE A 125 6.31 -8.63 4.64
CA ILE A 125 5.08 -7.97 5.05
C ILE A 125 4.04 -8.07 3.92
N LEU A 126 4.43 -7.77 2.69
CA LEU A 126 3.53 -7.88 1.54
C LEU A 126 3.06 -9.33 1.38
N GLU A 127 3.95 -10.30 1.55
CA GLU A 127 3.61 -11.72 1.47
C GLU A 127 2.59 -12.11 2.54
N ALA A 128 2.77 -11.65 3.78
CA ALA A 128 1.83 -11.90 4.86
C ALA A 128 0.46 -11.26 4.56
N ASN A 129 0.46 -10.05 4.01
CA ASN A 129 -0.77 -9.36 3.63
C ASN A 129 -1.50 -10.10 2.51
N MET A 130 -0.77 -10.67 1.55
CA MET A 130 -1.36 -11.41 0.43
C MET A 130 -2.12 -12.66 0.87
N LYS A 131 -1.76 -13.25 2.00
CA LYS A 131 -2.49 -14.39 2.55
C LYS A 131 -3.94 -14.04 2.89
N GLY A 132 -4.22 -12.79 3.23
CA GLY A 132 -5.58 -12.33 3.49
C GLY A 132 -6.38 -12.07 2.21
N ILE A 133 -5.72 -11.95 1.07
CA ILE A 133 -6.34 -11.69 -0.23
C ILE A 133 -6.50 -13.00 -1.02
N SER A 134 -5.57 -13.93 -0.88
CA SER A 134 -5.56 -15.21 -1.60
C SER A 134 -6.56 -16.16 -0.99
N LEU A 135 -7.71 -16.22 -1.56
CA LEU A 135 -8.75 -17.14 -1.11
C LEU A 135 -8.89 -18.31 -2.05
#